data_3775116631a18e230f0599ef94686f17
#
_entry.id   3775116631a18e230f0599ef94686f17
#
_cell.length_a   1.000
_cell.length_b   1.000
_cell.length_c   1.000
_cell.angle_alpha   90.00
_cell.angle_beta   90.00
_cell.angle_gamma   90.00
#
_symmetry.space_group_name_H-M   'P 1'
#
loop_
_entity.id
_entity.type
_entity.pdbx_description
1 polymer ?
#
loop_
_entity_poly.entity_id
_entity_poly.type
_entity_poly.pdbx_seq_one_letter_code
_entity_poly.pdbx_strand_id
1 'polypeptide(L)'
;QEGVGTEGFKEVYSRFHNCVAAFTSHYRLWQKSVEENETLMVLEHDAYFLDPISGVPFSDILSFGRPSYGNFVTPNTIGKNKLISKQYLPGAHAYAVTPSGAGKLIAQAKVCAKPTDVFICNANFDNIEEYYPWPIEVRDSFTTIQKERGCLSKHNYNENYRIL
;
A
#
# COMPACT_ATOMS: atom_id res chain seq x y z
N GLN A 1 18.97 -9.20 -10.78
CA GLN A 1 18.60 -7.76 -10.67
C GLN A 1 17.62 -7.48 -11.81
N GLU A 2 16.36 -7.19 -11.49
CA GLU A 2 15.27 -7.06 -12.47
C GLU A 2 15.23 -5.66 -13.13
N GLY A 3 16.34 -4.93 -13.18
CA GLY A 3 16.42 -3.61 -13.79
C GLY A 3 15.74 -2.48 -12.99
N VAL A 4 15.49 -2.71 -11.70
CA VAL A 4 14.89 -1.72 -10.79
C VAL A 4 16.00 -1.08 -9.96
N GLY A 5 16.12 0.26 -10.07
CA GLY A 5 17.07 1.04 -9.26
C GLY A 5 16.64 1.14 -7.80
N THR A 6 17.59 1.31 -6.89
CA THR A 6 17.33 1.39 -5.44
C THR A 6 17.52 2.80 -4.87
N GLU A 7 17.74 3.80 -5.71
CA GLU A 7 18.03 5.18 -5.31
C GLU A 7 16.89 5.83 -4.52
N GLY A 8 15.64 5.41 -4.77
CA GLY A 8 14.45 5.92 -4.10
C GLY A 8 14.22 5.38 -2.68
N PHE A 9 15.06 4.46 -2.19
CA PHE A 9 14.94 3.83 -0.86
C PHE A 9 15.83 4.46 0.22
N LYS A 10 16.30 5.68 0.01
CA LYS A 10 17.22 6.38 0.92
C LYS A 10 16.55 6.99 2.16
N GLU A 11 15.58 6.32 2.75
CA GLU A 11 14.96 6.78 3.98
C GLU A 11 15.86 6.55 5.21
N VAL A 12 16.03 7.60 6.01
CA VAL A 12 16.88 7.55 7.22
C VAL A 12 16.27 6.63 8.30
N TYR A 13 14.94 6.51 8.32
CA TYR A 13 14.20 5.80 9.38
C TYR A 13 13.94 4.32 9.07
N SER A 14 14.14 3.88 7.85
CA SER A 14 13.89 2.51 7.43
C SER A 14 15.17 1.68 7.32
N ARG A 15 15.04 0.37 7.56
CA ARG A 15 16.09 -0.61 7.26
C ARG A 15 16.10 -0.83 5.76
N PHE A 16 17.08 -0.27 5.08
CA PHE A 16 17.18 -0.27 3.62
C PHE A 16 16.89 -1.63 2.97
N HIS A 17 17.60 -2.68 3.40
CA HIS A 17 17.43 -4.02 2.83
C HIS A 17 16.03 -4.59 3.02
N ASN A 18 15.41 -4.35 4.18
CA ASN A 18 14.06 -4.82 4.46
C ASN A 18 13.02 -4.06 3.64
N CYS A 19 13.23 -2.76 3.47
CA CYS A 19 12.36 -1.93 2.64
C CYS A 19 12.41 -2.36 1.16
N VAL A 20 13.61 -2.60 0.63
CA VAL A 20 13.80 -3.14 -0.73
C VAL A 20 13.21 -4.53 -0.87
N ALA A 21 13.36 -5.40 0.15
CA ALA A 21 12.79 -6.75 0.13
C ALA A 21 11.25 -6.72 0.12
N ALA A 22 10.64 -5.85 0.94
CA ALA A 22 9.19 -5.64 0.95
C ALA A 22 8.70 -5.18 -0.43
N PHE A 23 9.32 -4.14 -1.01
CA PHE A 23 8.99 -3.68 -2.36
C PHE A 23 9.13 -4.80 -3.40
N THR A 24 10.21 -5.58 -3.33
CA THR A 24 10.44 -6.70 -4.26
C THR A 24 9.35 -7.77 -4.16
N SER A 25 8.82 -8.01 -2.95
CA SER A 25 7.70 -8.93 -2.76
C SER A 25 6.44 -8.43 -3.49
N HIS A 26 6.10 -7.15 -3.36
CA HIS A 26 4.99 -6.54 -4.10
C HIS A 26 5.25 -6.56 -5.62
N TYR A 27 6.45 -6.22 -6.04
CA TYR A 27 6.83 -6.23 -7.46
C TYR A 27 6.63 -7.61 -8.11
N ARG A 28 6.99 -8.70 -7.42
CA ARG A 28 6.76 -10.06 -7.89
C ARG A 28 5.29 -10.43 -7.98
N LEU A 29 4.47 -9.94 -7.06
CA LEU A 29 3.02 -10.12 -7.15
C LEU A 29 2.43 -9.38 -8.34
N TRP A 30 2.94 -8.19 -8.68
CA TRP A 30 2.53 -7.48 -9.90
C TRP A 30 2.93 -8.24 -11.16
N GLN A 31 4.15 -8.80 -11.20
CA GLN A 31 4.57 -9.68 -12.31
C GLN A 31 3.63 -10.87 -12.44
N LYS A 32 3.32 -11.54 -11.34
CA LYS A 32 2.37 -12.67 -11.31
C LYS A 32 0.99 -12.27 -11.84
N SER A 33 0.45 -11.13 -11.43
CA SER A 33 -0.83 -10.62 -11.94
C SER A 33 -0.83 -10.47 -13.47
N VAL A 34 0.26 -9.95 -14.03
CA VAL A 34 0.40 -9.80 -15.50
C VAL A 34 0.57 -11.17 -16.17
N GLU A 35 1.42 -12.05 -15.65
CA GLU A 35 1.72 -13.36 -16.23
C GLU A 35 0.49 -14.27 -16.24
N GLU A 36 -0.29 -14.29 -15.17
CA GLU A 36 -1.50 -15.12 -15.04
C GLU A 36 -2.74 -14.42 -15.62
N ASN A 37 -2.64 -13.15 -15.96
CA ASN A 37 -3.74 -12.29 -16.39
C ASN A 37 -4.91 -12.29 -15.38
N GLU A 38 -4.57 -12.25 -14.09
CA GLU A 38 -5.52 -12.28 -12.98
C GLU A 38 -5.40 -11.06 -12.08
N THR A 39 -6.55 -10.59 -11.60
CA THR A 39 -6.60 -9.58 -10.53
C THR A 39 -6.18 -10.21 -9.22
N LEU A 40 -5.18 -9.65 -8.58
CA LEU A 40 -4.69 -10.13 -7.29
C LEU A 40 -5.10 -9.19 -6.16
N MET A 41 -5.47 -9.78 -5.02
CA MET A 41 -5.54 -9.09 -3.76
C MET A 41 -4.23 -9.31 -3.00
N VAL A 42 -3.53 -8.24 -2.72
CA VAL A 42 -2.26 -8.22 -1.99
C VAL A 42 -2.53 -7.89 -0.54
N LEU A 43 -2.08 -8.77 0.36
CA LEU A 43 -2.18 -8.60 1.80
C LEU A 43 -0.81 -8.75 2.44
N GLU A 44 -0.44 -7.83 3.33
CA GLU A 44 0.72 -8.00 4.18
C GLU A 44 0.39 -8.95 5.36
N HIS A 45 1.41 -9.51 5.97
CA HIS A 45 1.27 -10.56 6.98
C HIS A 45 0.57 -10.12 8.28
N ASP A 46 0.53 -8.82 8.54
CA ASP A 46 -0.07 -8.19 9.72
C ASP A 46 -1.43 -7.55 9.44
N ALA A 47 -1.91 -7.65 8.18
CA ALA A 47 -3.24 -7.21 7.80
C ALA A 47 -4.32 -8.10 8.44
N TYR A 48 -5.39 -7.49 8.95
CA TYR A 48 -6.56 -8.24 9.46
C TYR A 48 -7.87 -7.60 9.02
N PHE A 49 -8.86 -8.44 8.81
CA PHE A 49 -10.18 -8.02 8.34
C PHE A 49 -11.04 -7.52 9.50
N LEU A 50 -11.66 -6.35 9.31
CA LEU A 50 -12.73 -5.81 10.17
C LEU A 50 -14.09 -6.24 9.64
N ASP A 51 -14.26 -6.19 8.32
CA ASP A 51 -15.49 -6.49 7.61
C ASP A 51 -15.24 -7.37 6.39
N PRO A 52 -16.24 -8.17 5.95
CA PRO A 52 -16.16 -8.91 4.71
C PRO A 52 -16.00 -7.97 3.50
N ILE A 53 -15.18 -8.37 2.55
CA ILE A 53 -15.04 -7.67 1.27
C ILE A 53 -15.94 -8.35 0.24
N SER A 54 -16.83 -7.57 -0.37
CA SER A 54 -17.57 -7.99 -1.57
C SER A 54 -16.82 -7.58 -2.83
N GLY A 55 -16.94 -8.35 -3.89
CA GLY A 55 -16.34 -8.02 -5.18
C GLY A 55 -16.84 -6.67 -5.71
N VAL A 56 -15.95 -5.72 -5.89
CA VAL A 56 -16.23 -4.38 -6.39
C VAL A 56 -15.43 -4.17 -7.68
N PRO A 57 -16.06 -3.82 -8.79
CA PRO A 57 -15.35 -3.49 -10.02
C PRO A 57 -14.47 -2.24 -9.83
N PHE A 58 -13.23 -2.30 -10.24
CA PHE A 58 -12.29 -1.19 -10.20
C PHE A 58 -11.37 -1.21 -11.43
N SER A 59 -10.65 -0.10 -11.69
CA SER A 59 -9.87 0.06 -12.91
C SER A 59 -8.48 -0.57 -12.81
N ASP A 60 -7.61 -0.02 -11.98
CA ASP A 60 -6.20 -0.44 -11.89
C ASP A 60 -5.82 -0.91 -10.49
N ILE A 61 -6.06 -0.07 -9.48
CA ILE A 61 -5.66 -0.30 -8.09
C ILE A 61 -6.81 0.10 -7.17
N LEU A 62 -7.19 -0.78 -6.24
CA LEU A 62 -8.19 -0.50 -5.22
C LEU A 62 -7.63 -0.78 -3.83
N SER A 63 -7.47 0.26 -3.01
CA SER A 63 -7.05 0.17 -1.62
C SER A 63 -8.21 -0.27 -0.72
N PHE A 64 -7.95 -1.22 0.19
CA PHE A 64 -8.87 -1.65 1.24
C PHE A 64 -8.33 -1.33 2.64
N GLY A 65 -7.04 -0.97 2.70
CA GLY A 65 -6.36 -0.72 3.95
C GLY A 65 -6.70 0.62 4.57
N ARG A 66 -7.06 0.60 5.87
CA ARG A 66 -7.24 1.82 6.64
C ARG A 66 -5.92 2.58 6.76
N PRO A 67 -5.91 3.91 6.59
CA PRO A 67 -4.71 4.71 6.82
C PRO A 67 -4.16 4.49 8.23
N SER A 68 -2.94 3.97 8.34
CA SER A 68 -2.34 3.57 9.62
C SER A 68 -1.52 4.69 10.27
N TYR A 69 -1.22 5.78 9.58
CA TYR A 69 -0.37 6.86 10.10
C TYR A 69 -0.67 8.23 9.49
N GLY A 70 -0.35 9.27 10.27
CA GLY A 70 -0.47 10.67 9.87
C GLY A 70 -1.91 11.14 9.63
N ASN A 71 -2.07 12.37 9.17
CA ASN A 71 -3.37 12.94 8.84
C ASN A 71 -3.92 12.31 7.55
N PHE A 72 -5.22 12.05 7.53
CA PHE A 72 -5.92 11.57 6.35
C PHE A 72 -7.32 12.18 6.28
N VAL A 73 -7.88 12.19 5.09
CA VAL A 73 -9.25 12.62 4.81
C VAL A 73 -10.14 11.38 4.76
N THR A 74 -11.29 11.42 5.44
CA THR A 74 -12.29 10.35 5.35
C THR A 74 -13.14 10.57 4.10
N PRO A 75 -13.29 9.54 3.23
CA PRO A 75 -14.24 9.64 2.11
C PRO A 75 -15.67 9.91 2.58
N ASN A 76 -16.39 10.71 1.83
CA ASN A 76 -17.78 11.06 2.16
C ASN A 76 -18.81 10.03 1.66
N THR A 77 -18.39 9.09 0.82
CA THR A 77 -19.29 8.13 0.18
C THR A 77 -18.88 6.71 0.58
N ILE A 78 -19.86 5.91 1.01
CA ILE A 78 -19.67 4.48 1.26
C ILE A 78 -19.44 3.74 -0.07
N GLY A 79 -18.52 2.79 -0.08
CA GLY A 79 -18.14 2.03 -1.25
C GLY A 79 -16.88 2.56 -1.91
N LYS A 80 -16.80 2.42 -3.22
CA LYS A 80 -15.62 2.78 -4.01
C LYS A 80 -15.55 4.30 -4.26
N ASN A 81 -14.38 4.87 -3.99
CA ASN A 81 -14.07 6.28 -4.19
C ASN A 81 -12.74 6.40 -4.97
N LYS A 82 -12.45 7.57 -5.57
CA LYS A 82 -11.06 7.90 -5.90
C LYS A 82 -10.24 7.97 -4.62
N LEU A 83 -8.94 7.69 -4.70
CA LEU A 83 -8.05 7.85 -3.56
C LEU A 83 -7.94 9.32 -3.17
N ILE A 84 -8.61 9.69 -2.09
CA ILE A 84 -8.62 11.03 -1.50
C ILE A 84 -8.12 11.06 -0.07
N SER A 85 -8.13 9.91 0.61
CA SER A 85 -7.69 9.83 2.01
C SER A 85 -6.24 10.30 2.18
N LYS A 86 -5.38 9.96 1.22
CA LYS A 86 -3.98 10.42 1.11
C LYS A 86 -3.59 10.61 -0.34
N GLN A 87 -2.45 11.28 -0.58
CA GLN A 87 -1.87 11.41 -1.92
C GLN A 87 -1.18 10.12 -2.42
N TYR A 88 -0.94 9.17 -1.53
CA TYR A 88 -0.30 7.88 -1.77
C TYR A 88 -1.11 6.76 -1.12
N LEU A 89 -0.82 5.53 -1.46
CA LEU A 89 -1.55 4.38 -0.92
C LEU A 89 -1.50 4.41 0.62
N PRO A 90 -2.65 4.53 1.29
CA PRO A 90 -2.69 4.85 2.72
C PRO A 90 -2.18 3.71 3.63
N GLY A 91 -1.96 2.55 3.05
CA GLY A 91 -1.32 1.39 3.65
C GLY A 91 -1.17 0.33 2.59
N ALA A 92 0.07 -0.01 2.23
CA ALA A 92 0.34 -1.09 1.27
C ALA A 92 -0.06 -2.47 1.80
N HIS A 93 -0.57 -2.54 3.03
CA HIS A 93 -0.95 -3.78 3.69
C HIS A 93 -2.18 -4.48 3.10
N ALA A 94 -3.03 -3.75 2.34
CA ALA A 94 -4.20 -4.35 1.71
C ALA A 94 -4.66 -3.58 0.48
N TYR A 95 -4.50 -4.14 -0.70
CA TYR A 95 -5.02 -3.57 -1.95
C TYR A 95 -5.23 -4.65 -2.99
N ALA A 96 -6.11 -4.38 -3.96
CA ALA A 96 -6.24 -5.20 -5.16
C ALA A 96 -5.61 -4.48 -6.35
N VAL A 97 -5.07 -5.26 -7.29
CA VAL A 97 -4.45 -4.78 -8.51
C VAL A 97 -4.87 -5.64 -9.70
N THR A 98 -5.31 -4.97 -10.79
CA THR A 98 -5.60 -5.64 -12.06
C THR A 98 -4.32 -5.89 -12.85
N PRO A 99 -4.31 -6.79 -13.85
CA PRO A 99 -3.17 -6.95 -14.76
C PRO A 99 -2.73 -5.64 -15.43
N SER A 100 -3.69 -4.78 -15.81
CA SER A 100 -3.40 -3.45 -16.35
C SER A 100 -2.69 -2.57 -15.33
N GLY A 101 -3.21 -2.48 -14.12
CA GLY A 101 -2.60 -1.74 -13.01
C GLY A 101 -1.20 -2.26 -12.68
N ALA A 102 -1.05 -3.58 -12.58
CA ALA A 102 0.23 -4.23 -12.34
C ALA A 102 1.27 -3.92 -13.42
N GLY A 103 0.89 -3.93 -14.70
CA GLY A 103 1.76 -3.53 -15.81
C GLY A 103 2.26 -2.09 -15.67
N LYS A 104 1.38 -1.15 -15.27
CA LYS A 104 1.75 0.25 -15.02
C LYS A 104 2.71 0.38 -13.84
N LEU A 105 2.45 -0.35 -12.74
CA LEU A 105 3.34 -0.38 -11.58
C LEU A 105 4.73 -0.91 -11.93
N ILE A 106 4.82 -2.00 -12.70
CA ILE A 106 6.10 -2.57 -13.17
C ILE A 106 6.86 -1.58 -14.06
N ALA A 107 6.17 -0.94 -15.01
CA ALA A 107 6.78 0.03 -15.90
C ALA A 107 7.36 1.23 -15.11
N GLN A 108 6.60 1.78 -14.17
CA GLN A 108 7.04 2.90 -13.34
C GLN A 108 8.17 2.51 -12.38
N ALA A 109 8.16 1.28 -11.85
CA ALA A 109 9.21 0.78 -10.97
C ALA A 109 10.59 0.74 -11.64
N LYS A 110 10.63 0.48 -12.95
CA LYS A 110 11.88 0.51 -13.74
C LYS A 110 12.42 1.93 -13.92
N VAL A 111 11.57 2.94 -13.81
CA VAL A 111 11.96 4.36 -13.89
C VAL A 111 12.42 4.89 -12.53
N CYS A 112 11.62 4.66 -11.50
CA CYS A 112 11.90 5.17 -10.15
C CYS A 112 11.13 4.35 -9.11
N ALA A 113 11.78 3.38 -8.47
CA ALA A 113 11.20 2.62 -7.37
C ALA A 113 11.41 3.33 -6.02
N LYS A 114 10.44 3.18 -5.12
CA LYS A 114 10.42 3.74 -3.76
C LYS A 114 9.74 2.75 -2.83
N PRO A 115 9.74 2.97 -1.50
CA PRO A 115 8.89 2.18 -0.59
C PRO A 115 7.45 2.09 -1.10
N THR A 116 6.84 0.91 -1.02
CA THR A 116 5.61 0.57 -1.76
C THR A 116 4.47 1.56 -1.52
N ASP A 117 4.28 1.97 -0.27
CA ASP A 117 3.23 2.89 0.14
C ASP A 117 3.38 4.29 -0.49
N VAL A 118 4.58 4.83 -0.57
CA VAL A 118 4.85 6.13 -1.22
C VAL A 118 5.04 6.00 -2.74
N PHE A 119 5.38 4.82 -3.25
CA PHE A 119 5.51 4.55 -4.67
C PHE A 119 4.16 4.59 -5.38
N ILE A 120 3.14 3.94 -4.78
CA ILE A 120 1.78 3.93 -5.31
C ILE A 120 1.09 5.22 -4.88
N CYS A 121 1.17 6.24 -5.71
CA CYS A 121 0.66 7.58 -5.41
C CYS A 121 -0.03 8.23 -6.61
N ASN A 122 -0.93 9.19 -6.33
CA ASN A 122 -1.68 9.93 -7.33
C ASN A 122 -0.81 10.75 -8.30
N ALA A 123 0.45 11.02 -7.95
CA ALA A 123 1.40 11.68 -8.84
C ALA A 123 1.93 10.76 -9.95
N ASN A 124 1.91 9.45 -9.71
CA ASN A 124 2.43 8.46 -10.66
C ASN A 124 1.33 7.67 -11.38
N PHE A 125 0.12 7.59 -10.78
CA PHE A 125 -0.96 6.74 -11.28
C PHE A 125 -2.32 7.45 -11.16
N ASP A 126 -3.04 7.57 -12.27
CA ASP A 126 -4.31 8.29 -12.33
C ASP A 126 -5.50 7.50 -11.74
N ASN A 127 -5.41 6.17 -11.73
CA ASN A 127 -6.53 5.28 -11.41
C ASN A 127 -6.31 4.49 -10.11
N ILE A 128 -5.98 5.22 -9.04
CA ILE A 128 -5.99 4.64 -7.70
C ILE A 128 -7.33 4.96 -7.05
N GLU A 129 -7.99 3.91 -6.58
CA GLU A 129 -9.27 3.97 -5.91
C GLU A 129 -9.13 3.44 -4.48
N GLU A 130 -10.06 3.80 -3.59
CA GLU A 130 -10.15 3.29 -2.22
C GLU A 130 -11.57 2.88 -1.88
N TYR A 131 -11.71 1.83 -1.09
CA TYR A 131 -12.99 1.35 -0.57
C TYR A 131 -13.22 1.89 0.85
N TYR A 132 -14.37 2.50 1.08
CA TYR A 132 -14.73 3.06 2.39
C TYR A 132 -16.11 2.54 2.86
N PRO A 133 -16.33 2.22 4.14
CA PRO A 133 -15.33 2.13 5.21
C PRO A 133 -14.22 1.12 4.90
N TRP A 134 -12.99 1.42 5.34
CA TRP A 134 -11.85 0.53 5.10
C TRP A 134 -12.04 -0.79 5.84
N PRO A 135 -12.15 -1.93 5.13
CA PRO A 135 -12.45 -3.23 5.76
C PRO A 135 -11.22 -3.94 6.33
N ILE A 136 -10.02 -3.37 6.16
CA ILE A 136 -8.77 -3.99 6.60
C ILE A 136 -7.93 -3.00 7.37
N GLU A 137 -7.41 -3.44 8.51
CA GLU A 137 -6.44 -2.73 9.32
C GLU A 137 -5.13 -3.53 9.44
N VAL A 138 -4.10 -2.89 9.97
CA VAL A 138 -2.80 -3.49 10.26
C VAL A 138 -2.57 -3.54 11.77
N ARG A 139 -1.89 -4.59 12.24
CA ARG A 139 -1.45 -4.70 13.63
C ARG A 139 -0.05 -4.11 13.77
N ASP A 140 0.04 -2.93 14.36
CA ASP A 140 1.31 -2.20 14.58
C ASP A 140 2.20 -2.79 15.70
N SER A 141 1.99 -4.05 16.09
CA SER A 141 2.73 -4.64 17.21
C SER A 141 4.18 -4.98 16.88
N PHE A 142 4.54 -5.11 15.60
CA PHE A 142 5.88 -5.48 15.17
C PHE A 142 6.16 -5.00 13.75
N THR A 143 7.30 -4.31 13.57
CA THR A 143 7.77 -3.92 12.23
C THR A 143 9.17 -4.44 11.96
N THR A 144 9.38 -5.00 10.78
CA THR A 144 10.69 -5.43 10.30
C THR A 144 11.38 -4.36 9.45
N ILE A 145 10.63 -3.37 8.97
CA ILE A 145 11.11 -2.31 8.06
C ILE A 145 11.68 -1.14 8.85
N GLN A 146 11.01 -0.72 9.91
CA GLN A 146 11.42 0.43 10.73
C GLN A 146 12.61 0.09 11.65
N LYS A 147 13.49 1.08 11.91
CA LYS A 147 14.67 0.89 12.76
C LYS A 147 14.34 0.79 14.24
N GLU A 148 13.30 1.47 14.69
CA GLU A 148 12.87 1.51 16.08
C GLU A 148 11.47 0.90 16.24
N ARG A 149 11.07 0.62 17.47
CA ARG A 149 9.72 0.14 17.78
C ARG A 149 8.69 1.19 17.37
N GLY A 150 7.75 0.76 16.54
CA GLY A 150 6.72 1.62 15.97
C GLY A 150 7.23 2.40 14.76
N CYS A 151 6.32 2.98 14.01
CA CYS A 151 6.65 3.84 12.90
C CYS A 151 7.09 5.21 13.41
N LEU A 152 8.29 5.67 13.04
CA LEU A 152 8.79 7.00 13.39
C LEU A 152 8.13 8.13 12.59
N SER A 153 7.39 7.83 11.53
CA SER A 153 6.46 8.79 10.98
C SER A 153 5.48 9.09 12.11
N LYS A 154 5.48 10.35 12.59
CA LYS A 154 4.66 10.81 13.71
C LYS A 154 3.21 10.34 13.53
N HIS A 155 2.89 9.21 14.14
CA HIS A 155 1.52 8.80 14.30
C HIS A 155 0.86 9.83 15.21
N ASN A 156 -0.16 10.50 14.75
CA ASN A 156 -1.07 11.18 15.63
C ASN A 156 -1.96 10.12 16.30
N TYR A 157 -1.35 9.30 17.16
CA TYR A 157 -2.11 8.51 18.10
C TYR A 157 -2.85 9.49 18.99
N ASN A 158 -4.17 9.53 18.86
CA ASN A 158 -4.99 10.19 19.85
C ASN A 158 -5.08 9.30 21.10
N GLU A 159 -5.62 9.85 22.18
CA GLU A 159 -5.74 9.19 23.50
C GLU A 159 -6.50 7.84 23.47
N ASN A 160 -7.13 7.49 22.37
CA ASN A 160 -7.92 6.28 22.16
C ASN A 160 -7.13 5.12 21.50
N TYR A 161 -5.88 5.32 21.12
CA TYR A 161 -5.07 4.27 20.53
C TYR A 161 -4.49 3.38 21.61
N ARG A 162 -4.90 2.11 21.64
CA ARG A 162 -4.29 1.09 22.50
C ARG A 162 -3.42 0.17 21.65
N ILE A 163 -2.14 0.11 21.96
CA ILE A 163 -1.26 -0.98 21.47
C ILE A 163 -1.72 -2.23 22.23
N LEU A 164 -2.25 -3.20 21.50
CA LEU A 164 -2.63 -4.51 22.04
C LEU A 164 -1.41 -5.40 22.17
#